data_2b824ce672d05ed5432e603920faf7f3
#
_entry.id   2b824ce672d05ed5432e603920faf7f3
#
_cell.length_a   1.000
_cell.length_b   1.000
_cell.length_c   1.000
_cell.angle_alpha   90.00
_cell.angle_beta   90.00
_cell.angle_gamma   90.00
#
_symmetry.space_group_name_H-M   'P 1'
#
loop_
_entity.id
_entity.type
_entity.pdbx_description
1 polymer ?
#
loop_
_entity_poly.entity_id
_entity_poly.type
_entity_poly.pdbx_seq_one_letter_code
_entity_poly.pdbx_strand_id
1 'polypeptide(L)'
;DMLDCRTAPTPYRSGLVYDRIVPDGDTLSPAAQTAIVTQYQSLIGALNWMAVSTRPDLTVSVTLLAQYNTTATPAHLLGAKYVLRYLSGSLDHGIAFTSQSASSYLSTTYSWPKDDPLLTTYTDANWGPQDASKPHPGDLITLTECCSLLGSISTRTGGPLAWHVIREPRVSRSTCESEIKSADEGTKVTQFIRHLLADLHMPEITLPTTLWNDNKGAVDWTHNCANKKMRHLNIRNMAVRDAHRCSEILIAHLPGALNVADLFTKEHKDDAHFLRLRNIIVPPRGKFPTPGGC
;
A
#
# COMPACT_ATOMS: atom_id res chain seq x y z
N ASP A 1 0.10 12.20 -27.51
CA ASP A 1 -0.90 11.16 -27.69
C ASP A 1 -0.39 9.86 -27.07
N MET A 2 -1.25 9.13 -26.38
CA MET A 2 -0.89 7.87 -25.66
C MET A 2 -1.66 6.66 -26.20
N LEU A 3 -2.44 6.80 -27.28
CA LEU A 3 -3.30 5.74 -27.80
C LEU A 3 -2.51 4.50 -28.24
N ASP A 4 -1.35 4.70 -28.85
CA ASP A 4 -0.50 3.61 -29.35
C ASP A 4 0.73 3.35 -28.46
N CYS A 5 0.66 3.71 -27.16
CA CYS A 5 1.78 3.51 -26.29
C CYS A 5 1.95 2.04 -25.88
N ARG A 6 3.22 1.59 -25.81
CA ARG A 6 3.53 0.26 -25.26
C ARG A 6 3.07 0.16 -23.81
N THR A 7 2.33 -0.88 -23.46
CA THR A 7 1.87 -1.16 -22.09
C THR A 7 3.04 -1.41 -21.12
N ALA A 8 2.81 -1.17 -19.84
CA ALA A 8 3.76 -1.45 -18.77
C ALA A 8 3.20 -2.54 -17.84
N PRO A 9 4.04 -3.44 -17.30
CA PRO A 9 3.58 -4.53 -16.42
C PRO A 9 3.24 -4.04 -15.00
N THR A 10 3.89 -2.97 -14.54
CA THR A 10 3.73 -2.39 -13.21
C THR A 10 3.45 -0.89 -13.30
N PRO A 11 2.80 -0.26 -12.30
CA PRO A 11 2.46 1.17 -12.35
C PRO A 11 3.67 2.08 -12.10
N TYR A 12 4.82 1.54 -11.78
CA TYR A 12 6.08 2.28 -11.68
C TYR A 12 7.23 1.45 -12.24
N ARG A 13 8.28 2.12 -12.68
CA ARG A 13 9.50 1.48 -13.14
C ARG A 13 10.52 1.49 -12.00
N SER A 14 10.92 0.32 -11.54
CA SER A 14 11.97 0.18 -10.53
C SER A 14 13.27 0.86 -11.02
N GLY A 15 13.92 1.60 -10.14
CA GLY A 15 15.14 2.34 -10.44
C GLY A 15 14.95 3.60 -11.31
N LEU A 16 13.72 4.05 -11.53
CA LEU A 16 13.48 5.35 -12.16
C LEU A 16 13.75 6.43 -11.12
N VAL A 17 14.80 7.19 -11.38
CA VAL A 17 15.25 8.27 -10.51
C VAL A 17 14.56 9.56 -10.91
N TYR A 18 14.04 10.26 -9.92
CA TYR A 18 13.49 11.58 -10.09
C TYR A 18 14.36 12.58 -9.35
N ASP A 19 15.21 13.27 -10.09
CA ASP A 19 16.02 14.34 -9.51
C ASP A 19 15.11 15.45 -8.97
N ARG A 20 15.35 15.83 -7.73
CA ARG A 20 14.75 17.06 -7.15
C ARG A 20 15.38 18.31 -7.70
N ILE A 21 16.53 18.20 -8.33
CA ILE A 21 17.32 19.29 -8.86
C ILE A 21 17.29 19.20 -10.38
N VAL A 22 16.74 20.22 -11.02
CA VAL A 22 16.91 20.39 -12.46
C VAL A 22 18.40 20.66 -12.70
N PRO A 23 19.09 19.88 -13.58
CA PRO A 23 20.49 20.16 -13.89
C PRO A 23 20.65 21.61 -14.37
N ASP A 24 21.67 22.29 -13.86
CA ASP A 24 22.06 23.64 -14.33
C ASP A 24 22.34 23.60 -15.84
N GLY A 25 21.41 23.96 -16.65
CA GLY A 25 21.51 23.94 -18.13
C GLY A 25 20.20 23.80 -18.86
N ASP A 26 19.20 23.16 -18.26
CA ASP A 26 17.83 23.01 -18.81
C ASP A 26 16.82 23.91 -18.07
N THR A 27 17.16 25.18 -17.88
CA THR A 27 16.21 26.14 -17.32
C THR A 27 15.07 26.40 -18.29
N LEU A 28 13.96 25.71 -18.04
CA LEU A 28 12.71 25.99 -18.72
C LEU A 28 12.28 27.43 -18.48
N SER A 29 11.69 28.06 -19.47
CA SER A 29 11.08 29.38 -19.23
C SER A 29 10.01 29.28 -18.14
N PRO A 30 9.77 30.32 -17.32
CA PRO A 30 8.75 30.28 -16.26
C PRO A 30 7.37 29.87 -16.76
N ALA A 31 7.00 30.26 -17.98
CA ALA A 31 5.75 29.84 -18.60
C ALA A 31 5.71 28.34 -18.93
N ALA A 32 6.80 27.80 -19.47
CA ALA A 32 6.92 26.35 -19.74
C ALA A 32 6.88 25.53 -18.46
N GLN A 33 7.56 25.97 -17.41
CA GLN A 33 7.53 25.33 -16.11
C GLN A 33 6.11 25.30 -15.51
N THR A 34 5.39 26.43 -15.56
CA THR A 34 4.00 26.53 -15.11
C THR A 34 3.09 25.58 -15.90
N ALA A 35 3.27 25.49 -17.21
CA ALA A 35 2.49 24.57 -18.05
C ALA A 35 2.73 23.11 -17.68
N ILE A 36 3.97 22.71 -17.41
CA ILE A 36 4.30 21.35 -16.98
C ILE A 36 3.66 21.03 -15.62
N VAL A 37 3.79 21.93 -14.63
CA VAL A 37 3.21 21.75 -13.30
C VAL A 37 1.68 21.62 -13.40
N THR A 38 1.01 22.46 -14.18
CA THR A 38 -0.45 22.41 -14.37
C THR A 38 -0.87 21.08 -15.01
N GLN A 39 -0.18 20.66 -16.06
CA GLN A 39 -0.46 19.37 -16.72
C GLN A 39 -0.24 18.20 -15.77
N TYR A 40 0.85 18.23 -15.00
CA TYR A 40 1.19 17.21 -14.03
C TYR A 40 0.14 17.09 -12.94
N GLN A 41 -0.26 18.20 -12.32
CA GLN A 41 -1.29 18.24 -11.28
C GLN A 41 -2.63 17.69 -11.77
N SER A 42 -3.05 18.04 -12.98
CA SER A 42 -4.26 17.52 -13.59
C SER A 42 -4.19 15.99 -13.75
N LEU A 43 -3.04 15.48 -14.25
CA LEU A 43 -2.85 14.04 -14.44
C LEU A 43 -2.78 13.28 -13.10
N ILE A 44 -2.01 13.79 -12.13
CA ILE A 44 -1.91 13.16 -10.80
C ILE A 44 -3.26 13.19 -10.09
N GLY A 45 -4.06 14.26 -10.22
CA GLY A 45 -5.41 14.33 -9.67
C GLY A 45 -6.32 13.25 -10.22
N ALA A 46 -6.30 13.02 -11.54
CA ALA A 46 -7.08 11.96 -12.19
C ALA A 46 -6.62 10.55 -11.75
N LEU A 47 -5.30 10.33 -11.69
CA LEU A 47 -4.73 9.07 -11.21
C LEU A 47 -5.05 8.80 -9.73
N ASN A 48 -5.00 9.83 -8.89
CA ASN A 48 -5.35 9.72 -7.48
C ASN A 48 -6.84 9.36 -7.29
N TRP A 49 -7.73 9.96 -8.08
CA TRP A 49 -9.14 9.59 -8.07
C TRP A 49 -9.34 8.09 -8.33
N MET A 50 -8.67 7.55 -9.34
CA MET A 50 -8.73 6.11 -9.63
C MET A 50 -8.11 5.27 -8.49
N ALA A 51 -6.97 5.69 -7.96
CA ALA A 51 -6.26 5.00 -6.89
C ALA A 51 -7.12 4.85 -5.62
N VAL A 52 -7.87 5.88 -5.23
CA VAL A 52 -8.70 5.85 -4.01
C VAL A 52 -10.10 5.26 -4.23
N SER A 53 -10.56 5.18 -5.49
CA SER A 53 -11.93 4.71 -5.78
C SER A 53 -12.00 3.25 -6.18
N THR A 54 -11.16 2.80 -7.13
CA THR A 54 -11.32 1.50 -7.79
C THR A 54 -10.03 0.77 -8.12
N ARG A 55 -8.87 1.44 -8.02
CA ARG A 55 -7.57 0.91 -8.44
C ARG A 55 -6.54 1.04 -7.31
N PRO A 56 -6.68 0.26 -6.23
CA PRO A 56 -5.75 0.24 -5.10
C PRO A 56 -4.29 -0.05 -5.52
N ASP A 57 -4.10 -0.78 -6.59
CA ASP A 57 -2.80 -1.10 -7.18
C ASP A 57 -2.00 0.12 -7.70
N LEU A 58 -2.63 1.29 -7.84
CA LEU A 58 -1.98 2.54 -8.21
C LEU A 58 -1.50 3.36 -7.02
N THR A 59 -1.96 3.04 -5.81
CA THR A 59 -1.87 3.94 -4.64
C THR A 59 -0.42 4.34 -4.32
N VAL A 60 0.52 3.39 -4.33
CA VAL A 60 1.95 3.69 -4.08
C VAL A 60 2.51 4.65 -5.12
N SER A 61 2.33 4.31 -6.40
CA SER A 61 2.87 5.12 -7.50
C SER A 61 2.34 6.54 -7.48
N VAL A 62 1.04 6.69 -7.25
CA VAL A 62 0.39 8.01 -7.19
C VAL A 62 0.83 8.78 -5.95
N THR A 63 0.91 8.14 -4.78
CA THR A 63 1.39 8.77 -3.54
C THR A 63 2.82 9.29 -3.68
N LEU A 64 3.69 8.52 -4.30
CA LEU A 64 5.08 8.92 -4.52
C LEU A 64 5.19 10.07 -5.53
N LEU A 65 4.47 9.99 -6.64
CA LEU A 65 4.45 11.05 -7.66
C LEU A 65 3.80 12.33 -7.12
N ALA A 66 2.75 12.26 -6.32
CA ALA A 66 2.06 13.42 -5.76
C ALA A 66 2.96 14.33 -4.91
N GLN A 67 4.09 13.81 -4.40
CA GLN A 67 5.07 14.62 -3.67
C GLN A 67 5.68 15.75 -4.52
N TYR A 68 5.63 15.65 -5.85
CA TYR A 68 6.21 16.58 -6.79
C TYR A 68 5.19 17.54 -7.42
N ASN A 69 3.97 17.62 -6.90
CA ASN A 69 2.88 18.42 -7.46
C ASN A 69 3.22 19.91 -7.66
N THR A 70 4.09 20.48 -6.82
CA THR A 70 4.51 21.89 -6.91
C THR A 70 5.82 22.09 -7.63
N THR A 71 6.62 21.04 -7.80
CA THR A 71 7.98 21.09 -8.33
C THR A 71 8.18 20.13 -9.51
N ALA A 72 7.08 19.79 -10.20
CA ALA A 72 7.12 18.81 -11.27
C ALA A 72 8.05 19.23 -12.41
N THR A 73 8.87 18.30 -12.86
CA THR A 73 9.76 18.40 -14.01
C THR A 73 9.24 17.56 -15.18
N PRO A 74 9.79 17.67 -16.40
CA PRO A 74 9.48 16.76 -17.50
C PRO A 74 9.67 15.29 -17.14
N ALA A 75 10.67 14.96 -16.33
CA ALA A 75 10.92 13.59 -15.86
C ALA A 75 9.75 13.06 -14.98
N HIS A 76 9.24 13.88 -14.07
CA HIS A 76 8.07 13.52 -13.27
C HIS A 76 6.83 13.29 -14.13
N LEU A 77 6.64 14.13 -15.17
CA LEU A 77 5.54 13.95 -16.12
C LEU A 77 5.66 12.63 -16.91
N LEU A 78 6.87 12.22 -17.27
CA LEU A 78 7.12 10.89 -17.87
C LEU A 78 6.78 9.75 -16.90
N GLY A 79 7.09 9.89 -15.62
CA GLY A 79 6.69 8.94 -14.58
C GLY A 79 5.18 8.80 -14.47
N ALA A 80 4.44 9.92 -14.46
CA ALA A 80 2.98 9.91 -14.45
C ALA A 80 2.40 9.28 -15.73
N LYS A 81 2.99 9.55 -16.90
CA LYS A 81 2.62 8.88 -18.16
C LYS A 81 2.93 7.38 -18.15
N TYR A 82 3.94 6.94 -17.40
CA TYR A 82 4.21 5.52 -17.24
C TYR A 82 3.07 4.79 -16.51
N VAL A 83 2.46 5.43 -15.52
CA VAL A 83 1.25 4.90 -14.85
C VAL A 83 0.11 4.73 -15.85
N LEU A 84 -0.07 5.67 -16.80
CA LEU A 84 -1.08 5.52 -17.87
C LEU A 84 -0.79 4.33 -18.78
N ARG A 85 0.48 4.03 -19.06
CA ARG A 85 0.85 2.83 -19.83
C ARG A 85 0.51 1.54 -19.11
N TYR A 86 0.64 1.50 -17.79
CA TYR A 86 0.20 0.39 -16.98
C TYR A 86 -1.34 0.26 -17.01
N LEU A 87 -2.06 1.36 -16.86
CA LEU A 87 -3.52 1.37 -16.95
C LEU A 87 -4.02 0.88 -18.32
N SER A 88 -3.38 1.32 -19.41
CA SER A 88 -3.72 0.85 -20.77
C SER A 88 -3.60 -0.67 -20.91
N GLY A 89 -2.68 -1.30 -20.20
CA GLY A 89 -2.51 -2.77 -20.18
C GLY A 89 -3.40 -3.49 -19.16
N SER A 90 -4.22 -2.78 -18.38
CA SER A 90 -5.01 -3.34 -17.28
C SER A 90 -6.41 -2.72 -17.17
N LEU A 91 -7.02 -2.35 -18.29
CA LEU A 91 -8.36 -1.72 -18.34
C LEU A 91 -9.47 -2.65 -17.87
N ASP A 92 -9.29 -3.95 -18.00
CA ASP A 92 -10.21 -5.00 -17.60
C ASP A 92 -10.09 -5.39 -16.11
N HIS A 93 -9.20 -4.75 -15.35
CA HIS A 93 -9.01 -5.02 -13.94
C HIS A 93 -9.90 -4.14 -13.07
N GLY A 94 -10.41 -4.68 -11.97
CA GLY A 94 -11.24 -3.94 -11.02
C GLY A 94 -11.44 -4.66 -9.70
N ILE A 95 -11.96 -3.93 -8.73
CA ILE A 95 -12.36 -4.50 -7.43
C ILE A 95 -13.48 -5.51 -7.64
N ALA A 96 -13.40 -6.63 -6.94
CA ALA A 96 -14.42 -7.67 -6.95
C ALA A 96 -14.74 -8.11 -5.53
N PHE A 97 -16.03 -8.29 -5.27
CA PHE A 97 -16.52 -8.92 -4.06
C PHE A 97 -17.12 -10.27 -4.42
N THR A 98 -16.69 -11.32 -3.73
CA THR A 98 -17.20 -12.69 -3.94
C THR A 98 -17.91 -13.15 -2.67
N SER A 99 -18.84 -14.09 -2.81
CA SER A 99 -19.49 -14.71 -1.65
C SER A 99 -18.59 -15.68 -0.87
N GLN A 100 -17.42 -15.99 -1.43
CA GLN A 100 -16.43 -16.87 -0.77
C GLN A 100 -15.36 -16.01 -0.12
N SER A 101 -14.89 -16.43 1.08
CA SER A 101 -13.78 -15.78 1.76
C SER A 101 -12.53 -15.80 0.89
N ALA A 102 -11.69 -14.77 1.02
CA ALA A 102 -10.38 -14.68 0.36
C ALA A 102 -9.46 -15.90 0.64
N SER A 103 -9.81 -16.67 1.65
CA SER A 103 -9.21 -17.95 2.03
C SER A 103 -9.00 -18.90 0.84
N SER A 104 -9.87 -18.90 -0.16
CA SER A 104 -9.74 -19.80 -1.31
C SER A 104 -8.54 -19.49 -2.21
N TYR A 105 -8.08 -18.25 -2.26
CA TYR A 105 -6.92 -17.86 -3.08
C TYR A 105 -5.57 -18.11 -2.42
N LEU A 106 -5.55 -18.05 -1.09
CA LEU A 106 -4.34 -18.25 -0.29
C LEU A 106 -4.25 -19.68 0.27
N SER A 107 -5.34 -20.46 0.19
CA SER A 107 -5.50 -21.75 0.88
C SER A 107 -4.69 -22.92 0.33
N THR A 108 -4.02 -22.77 -0.81
CA THR A 108 -3.19 -23.86 -1.34
C THR A 108 -1.87 -24.05 -0.58
N THR A 109 -1.47 -23.08 0.26
CA THR A 109 -0.17 -23.12 0.94
C THR A 109 -0.23 -22.80 2.44
N TYR A 110 -1.34 -22.29 2.95
CA TYR A 110 -1.48 -21.89 4.36
C TYR A 110 -2.85 -22.35 4.90
N SER A 111 -2.85 -23.07 6.02
CA SER A 111 -4.09 -23.48 6.69
C SER A 111 -4.65 -22.26 7.47
N TRP A 112 -5.59 -21.57 6.87
CA TRP A 112 -6.36 -20.54 7.56
C TRP A 112 -7.28 -21.17 8.60
N PRO A 113 -7.60 -20.47 9.71
CA PRO A 113 -8.63 -20.93 10.63
C PRO A 113 -9.94 -21.16 9.84
N LYS A 114 -10.62 -22.26 10.10
CA LYS A 114 -11.88 -22.62 9.42
C LYS A 114 -13.00 -21.58 9.63
N ASP A 115 -12.86 -20.76 10.66
CA ASP A 115 -13.76 -19.67 11.04
C ASP A 115 -13.14 -18.32 10.67
N ASP A 116 -12.60 -18.19 9.44
CA ASP A 116 -11.96 -16.96 8.96
C ASP A 116 -12.95 -15.79 9.05
N PRO A 117 -12.65 -14.75 9.83
CA PRO A 117 -13.52 -13.60 9.93
C PRO A 117 -13.66 -12.96 8.54
N LEU A 118 -14.88 -12.64 8.15
CA LEU A 118 -15.18 -12.04 6.84
C LEU A 118 -14.41 -10.73 6.63
N LEU A 119 -14.02 -10.03 7.70
CA LEU A 119 -13.18 -8.83 7.69
C LEU A 119 -11.75 -9.18 8.11
N THR A 120 -10.79 -8.80 7.29
CA THR A 120 -9.36 -9.01 7.52
C THR A 120 -8.57 -7.78 7.13
N THR A 121 -7.56 -7.41 7.91
CA THR A 121 -6.68 -6.28 7.61
C THR A 121 -5.22 -6.76 7.46
N TYR A 122 -4.53 -6.21 6.48
CA TYR A 122 -3.09 -6.44 6.25
C TYR A 122 -2.34 -5.13 6.41
N THR A 123 -1.18 -5.18 7.02
CA THR A 123 -0.33 -4.02 7.25
C THR A 123 1.11 -4.32 6.89
N ASP A 124 1.81 -3.34 6.35
CA ASP A 124 3.23 -3.41 6.01
C ASP A 124 3.86 -2.04 6.14
N ALA A 125 5.16 -2.00 6.37
CA ALA A 125 5.94 -0.77 6.37
C ALA A 125 7.21 -0.94 5.54
N ASN A 126 7.44 -0.04 4.59
CA ASN A 126 8.74 0.11 3.98
C ASN A 126 9.57 1.09 4.82
N TRP A 127 10.53 0.58 5.55
CA TRP A 127 11.49 1.41 6.26
C TRP A 127 12.56 1.88 5.28
N GLY A 128 12.66 3.21 5.06
CA GLY A 128 13.58 3.81 4.10
C GLY A 128 15.04 3.38 4.33
N PRO A 129 15.91 3.50 3.34
CA PRO A 129 17.24 2.91 3.35
C PRO A 129 18.06 3.39 4.53
N GLN A 130 18.80 2.47 5.12
CA GLN A 130 19.72 2.73 6.24
C GLN A 130 20.86 3.69 5.86
N ASP A 131 21.10 3.91 4.56
CA ASP A 131 22.22 4.71 4.03
C ASP A 131 21.86 6.13 3.57
N ALA A 132 20.62 6.59 3.77
CA ALA A 132 20.25 7.99 3.51
C ALA A 132 21.08 9.01 4.33
N SER A 133 21.96 8.55 5.24
CA SER A 133 22.83 9.37 6.06
C SER A 133 24.00 9.99 5.30
N LYS A 134 24.30 9.55 4.07
CA LYS A 134 25.39 10.10 3.24
C LYS A 134 25.00 10.07 1.75
N PRO A 135 24.08 10.94 1.30
CA PRO A 135 23.94 11.13 -0.13
C PRO A 135 25.27 11.74 -0.63
N HIS A 136 26.02 10.98 -1.42
CA HIS A 136 27.09 11.58 -2.19
C HIS A 136 26.47 12.47 -3.27
N PRO A 137 27.06 13.65 -3.57
CA PRO A 137 26.63 14.46 -4.69
C PRO A 137 26.68 13.60 -5.97
N GLY A 138 25.54 13.29 -6.56
CA GLY A 138 25.39 12.41 -7.73
C GLY A 138 24.78 11.03 -7.45
N ASP A 139 24.50 10.67 -6.20
CA ASP A 139 23.76 9.45 -5.91
C ASP A 139 22.29 9.61 -6.31
N LEU A 140 21.89 8.70 -7.16
CA LEU A 140 20.53 8.64 -7.68
C LEU A 140 19.65 7.93 -6.64
N ILE A 141 18.77 8.68 -5.97
CA ILE A 141 17.86 8.15 -4.94
C ILE A 141 16.53 7.78 -5.59
N THR A 142 16.07 6.54 -5.43
CA THR A 142 14.75 6.12 -5.90
C THR A 142 13.63 6.79 -5.09
N LEU A 143 12.42 6.84 -5.63
CA LEU A 143 11.27 7.46 -4.94
C LEU A 143 11.00 6.82 -3.58
N THR A 144 11.14 5.51 -3.48
CA THR A 144 10.93 4.76 -2.23
C THR A 144 12.06 4.91 -1.23
N GLU A 145 13.27 5.20 -1.70
CA GLU A 145 14.43 5.46 -0.84
C GLU A 145 14.33 6.79 -0.08
N CYS A 146 13.50 7.72 -0.56
CA CYS A 146 13.34 9.04 0.07
C CYS A 146 12.42 9.06 1.29
N CYS A 147 11.61 8.03 1.52
CA CYS A 147 10.64 8.03 2.61
C CYS A 147 10.20 6.63 3.01
N SER A 148 9.95 6.45 4.31
CA SER A 148 9.23 5.28 4.80
C SER A 148 7.75 5.42 4.47
N LEU A 149 7.15 4.35 3.97
CA LEU A 149 5.72 4.25 3.70
C LEU A 149 5.08 3.30 4.71
N LEU A 150 3.93 3.68 5.21
CA LEU A 150 3.05 2.84 6.01
C LEU A 150 1.85 2.49 5.14
N GLY A 151 1.64 1.21 4.87
CA GLY A 151 0.57 0.72 4.01
C GLY A 151 -0.40 -0.18 4.77
N SER A 152 -1.68 -0.06 4.49
CA SER A 152 -2.69 -0.99 4.98
C SER A 152 -3.80 -1.22 3.97
N ILE A 153 -4.41 -2.39 4.06
CA ILE A 153 -5.60 -2.76 3.31
C ILE A 153 -6.51 -3.62 4.17
N SER A 154 -7.77 -3.24 4.27
CA SER A 154 -8.83 -4.04 4.86
C SER A 154 -9.70 -4.64 3.77
N THR A 155 -9.90 -5.95 3.84
CA THR A 155 -10.66 -6.73 2.86
C THR A 155 -11.86 -7.39 3.52
N ARG A 156 -12.95 -7.54 2.78
CA ARG A 156 -14.11 -8.32 3.15
C ARG A 156 -14.52 -9.21 1.99
N THR A 157 -14.70 -10.51 2.24
CA THR A 157 -15.06 -11.48 1.20
C THR A 157 -14.16 -11.41 -0.04
N GLY A 158 -12.84 -11.23 0.19
CA GLY A 158 -11.82 -11.16 -0.86
C GLY A 158 -11.71 -9.82 -1.59
N GLY A 159 -12.64 -8.87 -1.40
CA GLY A 159 -12.57 -7.55 -1.99
C GLY A 159 -12.04 -6.48 -1.03
N PRO A 160 -11.28 -5.50 -1.49
CA PRO A 160 -10.80 -4.40 -0.66
C PRO A 160 -11.97 -3.47 -0.29
N LEU A 161 -12.13 -3.18 1.01
CA LEU A 161 -13.07 -2.20 1.52
C LEU A 161 -12.42 -0.84 1.74
N ALA A 162 -11.21 -0.84 2.26
CA ALA A 162 -10.44 0.37 2.49
C ALA A 162 -8.95 0.06 2.34
N TRP A 163 -8.23 0.99 1.78
CA TRP A 163 -6.77 0.93 1.63
C TRP A 163 -6.19 2.33 1.68
N HIS A 164 -4.98 2.43 2.18
CA HIS A 164 -4.26 3.69 2.13
C HIS A 164 -2.74 3.48 2.21
N VAL A 165 -2.04 4.50 1.78
CA VAL A 165 -0.59 4.63 1.92
C VAL A 165 -0.31 5.97 2.56
N ILE A 166 0.45 5.97 3.63
CA ILE A 166 0.84 7.19 4.33
C ILE A 166 2.37 7.26 4.32
N ARG A 167 2.89 8.42 3.96
CA ARG A 167 4.30 8.71 4.24
C ARG A 167 4.50 8.84 5.74
N GLU A 168 5.46 8.12 6.28
CA GLU A 168 5.79 8.21 7.69
C GLU A 168 6.25 9.64 8.05
N PRO A 169 5.55 10.34 8.96
CA PRO A 169 5.86 11.75 9.28
C PRO A 169 7.12 11.92 10.12
N ARG A 170 7.58 10.85 10.76
CA ARG A 170 8.76 10.83 11.62
C ARG A 170 9.55 9.57 11.39
N VAL A 171 10.86 9.71 11.20
CA VAL A 171 11.77 8.58 10.98
C VAL A 171 11.68 7.58 12.13
N SER A 172 11.40 6.35 11.80
CA SER A 172 11.47 5.21 12.73
C SER A 172 12.92 4.83 13.00
N ARG A 173 13.20 4.43 14.22
CA ARG A 173 14.55 4.00 14.64
C ARG A 173 14.84 2.54 14.30
N SER A 174 13.81 1.79 13.89
CA SER A 174 13.93 0.38 13.50
C SER A 174 12.78 -0.02 12.58
N THR A 175 12.99 -1.09 11.81
CA THR A 175 11.93 -1.72 11.01
C THR A 175 10.73 -2.10 11.88
N CYS A 176 10.96 -2.69 13.05
CA CYS A 176 9.91 -3.08 13.98
C CYS A 176 9.05 -1.87 14.43
N GLU A 177 9.67 -0.69 14.68
CA GLU A 177 8.92 0.53 15.00
C GLU A 177 8.04 0.99 13.83
N SER A 178 8.56 0.97 12.61
CA SER A 178 7.80 1.30 11.41
C SER A 178 6.61 0.36 11.22
N GLU A 179 6.81 -0.93 11.43
CA GLU A 179 5.75 -1.94 11.36
C GLU A 179 4.66 -1.75 12.43
N ILE A 180 5.04 -1.40 13.66
CA ILE A 180 4.06 -1.06 14.72
C ILE A 180 3.24 0.17 14.33
N LYS A 181 3.86 1.19 13.71
CA LYS A 181 3.15 2.37 13.22
C LYS A 181 2.20 2.02 12.08
N SER A 182 2.59 1.12 11.18
CA SER A 182 1.70 0.60 10.14
C SER A 182 0.53 -0.17 10.73
N ALA A 183 0.77 -0.99 11.75
CA ALA A 183 -0.29 -1.70 12.47
C ALA A 183 -1.25 -0.72 13.18
N ASP A 184 -0.76 0.40 13.73
CA ASP A 184 -1.61 1.45 14.33
C ASP A 184 -2.52 2.09 13.29
N GLU A 185 -1.99 2.45 12.10
CA GLU A 185 -2.81 2.99 11.03
C GLU A 185 -3.84 1.97 10.51
N GLY A 186 -3.45 0.71 10.34
CA GLY A 186 -4.37 -0.38 9.99
C GLY A 186 -5.45 -0.60 11.05
N THR A 187 -5.11 -0.49 12.34
CA THR A 187 -6.07 -0.61 13.45
C THR A 187 -7.14 0.47 13.39
N LYS A 188 -6.78 1.73 13.12
CA LYS A 188 -7.76 2.85 12.98
C LYS A 188 -8.78 2.57 11.88
N VAL A 189 -8.30 2.12 10.72
CA VAL A 189 -9.18 1.78 9.59
C VAL A 189 -10.07 0.59 9.96
N THR A 190 -9.51 -0.43 10.60
CA THR A 190 -10.26 -1.61 11.05
C THR A 190 -11.37 -1.23 12.02
N GLN A 191 -11.07 -0.41 13.03
CA GLN A 191 -12.06 0.07 14.00
C GLN A 191 -13.18 0.87 13.32
N PHE A 192 -12.85 1.76 12.39
CA PHE A 192 -13.84 2.49 11.60
C PHE A 192 -14.78 1.53 10.83
N ILE A 193 -14.22 0.54 10.14
CA ILE A 193 -15.02 -0.45 9.39
C ILE A 193 -15.89 -1.28 10.37
N ARG A 194 -15.33 -1.70 11.50
CA ARG A 194 -16.09 -2.43 12.54
C ARG A 194 -17.27 -1.64 13.06
N HIS A 195 -17.10 -0.35 13.33
CA HIS A 195 -18.21 0.52 13.74
C HIS A 195 -19.27 0.62 12.65
N LEU A 196 -18.87 0.81 11.39
CA LEU A 196 -19.80 0.83 10.26
C LEU A 196 -20.57 -0.49 10.12
N LEU A 197 -19.90 -1.64 10.27
CA LEU A 197 -20.55 -2.96 10.21
C LEU A 197 -21.47 -3.19 11.41
N ALA A 198 -21.14 -2.64 12.60
CA ALA A 198 -22.00 -2.66 13.76
C ALA A 198 -23.30 -1.90 13.51
N ASP A 199 -23.21 -0.68 12.97
CA ASP A 199 -24.36 0.15 12.64
C ASP A 199 -25.25 -0.49 11.57
N LEU A 200 -24.66 -1.28 10.67
CA LEU A 200 -25.37 -2.09 9.69
C LEU A 200 -25.87 -3.44 10.23
N HIS A 201 -25.69 -3.71 11.52
CA HIS A 201 -26.10 -4.94 12.21
C HIS A 201 -25.49 -6.22 11.57
N MET A 202 -24.27 -6.12 11.05
CA MET A 202 -23.57 -7.25 10.45
C MET A 202 -22.94 -8.16 11.52
N PRO A 203 -22.98 -9.49 11.38
CA PRO A 203 -22.53 -10.43 12.41
C PRO A 203 -21.02 -10.50 12.58
N GLU A 204 -20.24 -10.03 11.62
CA GLU A 204 -18.77 -10.15 11.58
C GLU A 204 -18.05 -9.47 12.76
N ILE A 205 -18.72 -8.51 13.41
CA ILE A 205 -18.14 -7.75 14.52
C ILE A 205 -18.11 -8.53 15.84
N THR A 206 -18.77 -9.68 15.93
CA THR A 206 -18.78 -10.52 17.14
C THR A 206 -17.43 -11.15 17.43
N LEU A 207 -16.60 -11.32 16.41
CA LEU A 207 -15.23 -11.84 16.52
C LEU A 207 -14.20 -10.71 16.31
N PRO A 208 -12.99 -10.85 16.88
CA PRO A 208 -11.89 -9.91 16.57
C PRO A 208 -11.55 -9.96 15.08
N THR A 209 -11.25 -8.80 14.50
CA THR A 209 -10.72 -8.75 13.14
C THR A 209 -9.24 -9.12 13.14
N THR A 210 -8.85 -10.09 12.31
CA THR A 210 -7.43 -10.43 12.19
C THR A 210 -6.68 -9.32 11.46
N LEU A 211 -5.60 -8.83 12.08
CA LEU A 211 -4.67 -7.88 11.53
C LEU A 211 -3.35 -8.60 11.29
N TRP A 212 -3.00 -8.78 10.02
CA TRP A 212 -1.80 -9.47 9.59
C TRP A 212 -0.63 -8.50 9.45
N ASN A 213 0.52 -8.90 9.97
CA ASN A 213 1.79 -8.20 9.81
C ASN A 213 2.92 -9.22 9.62
N ASP A 214 3.90 -8.93 8.76
CA ASP A 214 4.99 -9.85 8.46
C ASP A 214 6.19 -9.71 9.41
N ASN A 215 6.17 -8.71 10.29
CA ASN A 215 7.22 -8.52 11.28
C ASN A 215 6.87 -9.18 12.60
N LYS A 216 7.48 -10.34 12.85
CA LYS A 216 7.28 -11.08 14.10
C LYS A 216 7.56 -10.23 15.35
N GLY A 217 8.55 -9.34 15.29
CA GLY A 217 8.88 -8.47 16.43
C GLY A 217 7.75 -7.48 16.75
N ALA A 218 7.02 -6.98 15.75
CA ALA A 218 5.86 -6.13 15.93
C ALA A 218 4.68 -6.91 16.53
N VAL A 219 4.44 -8.13 16.05
CA VAL A 219 3.41 -9.03 16.59
C VAL A 219 3.73 -9.38 18.05
N ASP A 220 4.94 -9.84 18.34
CA ASP A 220 5.37 -10.19 19.70
C ASP A 220 5.29 -8.98 20.65
N TRP A 221 5.59 -7.77 20.16
CA TRP A 221 5.48 -6.54 20.94
C TRP A 221 4.02 -6.26 21.35
N THR A 222 3.06 -6.53 20.48
CA THR A 222 1.64 -6.33 20.79
C THR A 222 1.16 -7.30 21.87
N HIS A 223 1.59 -8.54 21.82
CA HIS A 223 1.22 -9.58 22.80
C HIS A 223 1.94 -9.41 24.16
N ASN A 224 3.18 -8.88 24.19
CA ASN A 224 4.03 -8.87 25.36
C ASN A 224 4.17 -7.46 25.97
N CYS A 225 3.69 -7.26 27.19
CA CYS A 225 3.76 -5.98 27.91
C CYS A 225 5.20 -5.53 28.29
N ALA A 226 6.19 -6.44 28.31
CA ALA A 226 7.49 -6.24 28.97
C ALA A 226 8.68 -6.00 28.03
N ASN A 227 8.49 -5.52 26.81
CA ASN A 227 9.60 -5.30 25.89
C ASN A 227 10.36 -4.00 26.21
N LYS A 228 11.48 -4.13 26.96
CA LYS A 228 12.33 -2.99 27.37
C LYS A 228 12.95 -2.21 26.21
N LYS A 229 13.15 -2.85 25.06
CA LYS A 229 13.81 -2.24 23.88
C LYS A 229 12.95 -1.20 23.14
N MET A 230 11.63 -1.20 23.37
CA MET A 230 10.65 -0.36 22.65
C MET A 230 10.01 0.73 23.54
N ARG A 231 10.71 1.16 24.59
CA ARG A 231 10.20 2.18 25.53
C ARG A 231 9.98 3.56 24.91
N HIS A 232 10.60 3.82 23.76
CA HIS A 232 10.48 5.09 23.04
C HIS A 232 9.22 5.18 22.16
N LEU A 233 8.44 4.07 22.04
CA LEU A 233 7.19 4.10 21.31
C LEU A 233 6.18 5.02 21.98
N ASN A 234 5.57 5.84 21.16
CA ASN A 234 4.62 6.86 21.60
C ASN A 234 3.34 6.20 22.13
N ILE A 235 2.62 6.91 22.98
CA ILE A 235 1.31 6.52 23.55
C ILE A 235 0.33 6.09 22.42
N ARG A 236 0.38 6.75 21.27
CA ARG A 236 -0.45 6.40 20.10
C ARG A 236 -0.28 4.93 19.68
N ASN A 237 0.93 4.41 19.70
CA ASN A 237 1.18 3.02 19.30
C ASN A 237 0.63 2.02 20.34
N MET A 238 0.30 2.47 21.55
CA MET A 238 -0.39 1.65 22.55
C MET A 238 -1.84 1.35 22.15
N ALA A 239 -2.45 2.12 21.25
CA ALA A 239 -3.82 1.88 20.78
C ALA A 239 -3.98 0.51 20.14
N VAL A 240 -2.95 0.01 19.41
CA VAL A 240 -2.94 -1.36 18.86
C VAL A 240 -3.08 -2.41 19.98
N ARG A 241 -2.36 -2.24 21.08
CA ARG A 241 -2.45 -3.13 22.24
C ARG A 241 -3.80 -3.08 22.93
N ASP A 242 -4.37 -1.89 23.04
CA ASP A 242 -5.69 -1.72 23.66
C ASP A 242 -6.78 -2.36 22.80
N ALA A 243 -6.75 -2.15 21.48
CA ALA A 243 -7.65 -2.79 20.54
C ALA A 243 -7.53 -4.33 20.58
N HIS A 244 -6.29 -4.85 20.72
CA HIS A 244 -6.06 -6.27 20.88
C HIS A 244 -6.61 -6.81 22.22
N ARG A 245 -6.42 -6.09 23.34
CA ARG A 245 -6.95 -6.46 24.66
C ARG A 245 -8.47 -6.41 24.72
N CYS A 246 -9.07 -5.45 24.01
CA CYS A 246 -10.52 -5.32 23.90
C CYS A 246 -11.13 -6.33 22.93
N SER A 247 -10.34 -7.21 22.34
CA SER A 247 -10.79 -8.18 21.33
C SER A 247 -11.44 -7.55 20.10
N GLU A 248 -11.06 -6.33 19.76
CA GLU A 248 -11.48 -5.68 18.52
C GLU A 248 -10.63 -6.19 17.33
N ILE A 249 -9.34 -6.40 17.58
CA ILE A 249 -8.40 -6.97 16.61
C ILE A 249 -7.65 -8.16 17.23
N LEU A 250 -7.19 -9.06 16.35
CA LEU A 250 -6.23 -10.10 16.66
C LEU A 250 -5.00 -9.89 15.75
N ILE A 251 -3.91 -9.36 16.30
CA ILE A 251 -2.69 -9.24 15.52
C ILE A 251 -2.02 -10.60 15.38
N ALA A 252 -1.65 -10.96 14.13
CA ALA A 252 -1.04 -12.24 13.81
C ALA A 252 0.08 -12.09 12.78
N HIS A 253 1.04 -13.02 12.81
CA HIS A 253 2.15 -13.04 11.87
C HIS A 253 1.77 -13.74 10.57
N LEU A 254 2.13 -13.10 9.43
CA LEU A 254 1.98 -13.66 8.10
C LEU A 254 3.35 -13.65 7.39
N PRO A 255 3.73 -14.72 6.65
CA PRO A 255 4.92 -14.65 5.80
C PRO A 255 4.83 -13.52 4.78
N GLY A 256 5.89 -12.70 4.65
CA GLY A 256 5.90 -11.50 3.78
C GLY A 256 5.52 -11.78 2.33
N ALA A 257 5.88 -12.97 1.80
CA ALA A 257 5.46 -13.37 0.45
C ALA A 257 3.93 -13.45 0.26
N LEU A 258 3.15 -13.52 1.33
CA LEU A 258 1.68 -13.58 1.33
C LEU A 258 1.05 -12.25 1.76
N ASN A 259 1.85 -11.28 2.20
CA ASN A 259 1.34 -10.00 2.67
C ASN A 259 0.90 -9.13 1.49
N VAL A 260 -0.41 -8.99 1.30
CA VAL A 260 -0.95 -8.15 0.23
C VAL A 260 -0.70 -6.66 0.46
N ALA A 261 -0.37 -6.25 1.69
CA ALA A 261 0.01 -4.88 2.01
C ALA A 261 1.35 -4.46 1.40
N ASP A 262 2.18 -5.41 0.93
CA ASP A 262 3.39 -5.13 0.14
C ASP A 262 3.10 -4.26 -1.09
N LEU A 263 1.90 -4.37 -1.68
CA LEU A 263 1.48 -3.51 -2.79
C LEU A 263 1.42 -2.01 -2.42
N PHE A 264 1.36 -1.69 -1.13
CA PHE A 264 1.16 -0.34 -0.62
C PHE A 264 2.44 0.28 -0.06
N THR A 265 3.56 -0.45 -0.09
CA THR A 265 4.81 0.01 0.54
C THR A 265 6.04 -0.20 -0.29
N LYS A 266 6.06 -1.19 -1.19
CA LYS A 266 7.28 -1.63 -1.89
C LYS A 266 7.24 -1.32 -3.38
N GLU A 267 8.38 -0.87 -3.91
CA GLU A 267 8.67 -0.98 -5.33
C GLU A 267 9.03 -2.45 -5.62
N HIS A 268 8.13 -3.14 -6.29
CA HIS A 268 8.39 -4.53 -6.64
C HIS A 268 9.43 -4.60 -7.76
N LYS A 269 10.62 -5.11 -7.44
CA LYS A 269 11.66 -5.41 -8.43
C LYS A 269 11.28 -6.61 -9.30
N ASP A 270 10.41 -7.48 -8.77
CA ASP A 270 9.86 -8.65 -9.44
C ASP A 270 8.42 -8.37 -9.88
N ASP A 271 8.24 -8.21 -11.19
CA ASP A 271 6.92 -8.00 -11.80
C ASP A 271 5.95 -9.16 -11.49
N ALA A 272 6.44 -10.40 -11.40
CA ALA A 272 5.61 -11.57 -11.12
C ALA A 272 5.01 -11.51 -9.71
N HIS A 273 5.78 -11.05 -8.73
CA HIS A 273 5.29 -10.86 -7.36
C HIS A 273 4.22 -9.77 -7.30
N PHE A 274 4.47 -8.61 -7.93
CA PHE A 274 3.47 -7.55 -8.05
C PHE A 274 2.17 -8.05 -8.69
N LEU A 275 2.27 -8.70 -9.85
CA LEU A 275 1.11 -9.19 -10.59
C LEU A 275 0.30 -10.21 -9.78
N ARG A 276 0.97 -11.06 -9.01
CA ARG A 276 0.30 -12.02 -8.11
C ARG A 276 -0.51 -11.31 -7.03
N LEU A 277 0.09 -10.37 -6.31
CA LEU A 277 -0.60 -9.62 -5.24
C LEU A 277 -1.71 -8.73 -5.81
N ARG A 278 -1.45 -8.05 -6.94
CA ARG A 278 -2.47 -7.26 -7.64
C ARG A 278 -3.69 -8.10 -7.99
N ASN A 279 -3.52 -9.28 -8.56
CA ASN A 279 -4.63 -10.12 -9.00
C ASN A 279 -5.48 -10.65 -7.84
N ILE A 280 -4.97 -10.65 -6.61
CA ILE A 280 -5.77 -10.92 -5.40
C ILE A 280 -6.74 -9.77 -5.13
N ILE A 281 -6.29 -8.52 -5.29
CA ILE A 281 -7.04 -7.32 -4.89
C ILE A 281 -7.84 -6.73 -6.05
N VAL A 282 -7.26 -6.75 -7.26
CA VAL A 282 -7.81 -6.17 -8.49
C VAL A 282 -7.74 -7.21 -9.61
N PRO A 283 -8.54 -8.28 -9.54
CA PRO A 283 -8.51 -9.33 -10.56
C PRO A 283 -9.03 -8.82 -11.92
N PRO A 284 -8.60 -9.43 -13.05
CA PRO A 284 -9.16 -9.13 -14.35
C PRO A 284 -10.62 -9.62 -14.46
N ARG A 285 -11.46 -8.89 -15.18
CA ARG A 285 -12.86 -9.27 -15.42
C ARG A 285 -12.96 -10.66 -16.06
N GLY A 286 -13.91 -11.45 -15.60
CA GLY A 286 -14.16 -12.80 -16.14
C GLY A 286 -13.24 -13.91 -15.65
N LYS A 287 -12.23 -13.59 -14.84
CA LYS A 287 -11.39 -14.58 -14.12
C LYS A 287 -11.75 -14.68 -12.64
N PHE A 288 -13.01 -14.39 -12.30
CA PHE A 288 -13.50 -14.73 -10.96
C PHE A 288 -13.60 -16.26 -10.88
N PRO A 289 -13.10 -16.89 -9.80
CA PRO A 289 -13.38 -18.29 -9.59
C PRO A 289 -14.89 -18.42 -9.48
N THR A 290 -15.50 -19.04 -10.48
CA THR A 290 -16.87 -19.49 -10.38
C THR A 290 -16.94 -20.57 -9.30
N PRO A 291 -17.87 -20.48 -8.33
CA PRO A 291 -18.13 -21.60 -7.43
C PRO A 291 -18.57 -22.79 -8.27
N GLY A 292 -17.76 -23.86 -8.34
CA GLY A 292 -18.19 -25.15 -8.87
C GLY A 292 -18.02 -25.40 -10.37
N GLY A 293 -16.93 -24.97 -10.96
CA GLY A 293 -16.44 -25.59 -12.20
C GLY A 293 -15.76 -26.91 -11.86
N CYS A 294 -16.49 -28.04 -11.99
CA CYS A 294 -15.92 -29.38 -12.04
C CYS A 294 -14.97 -29.52 -13.21
#